data_bbfb39c9c5f970a69f5e53d432052527
#
_entry.id   bbfb39c9c5f970a69f5e53d432052527
#
_cell.length_a   1.000
_cell.length_b   1.000
_cell.length_c   1.000
_cell.angle_alpha   90.00
_cell.angle_beta   90.00
_cell.angle_gamma   90.00
#
_symmetry.space_group_name_H-M   'P 1'
#
loop_
_entity.id
_entity.type
_entity.pdbx_description
1 polymer ?
#
loop_
_entity_poly.entity_id
_entity_poly.type
_entity_poly.pdbx_seq_one_letter_code
_entity_poly.pdbx_strand_id
1 'polypeptide(L)'
;MEDWTDMDHARRWSADPVTHNPTRPEQLDITLSVLEAEYRPGTHVLDVGMGSGIVEEMMFQRVPGVQIVGLDASDAMVQLAHERLAPYRGRYDIVMGDLTRLGAVTLPEHEYSVAVSVQVIHNVAHEHKREAFRFVREALAPGGLFLLLDRVRVDTPGLFGAYLAMWRRLDRLHGARVTANERETFEEHTLSVSTRGDQPATLEEHLHWLREAGFAEAACLHLHTNRALFAARKG
;
A
#
# COMPACT_ATOMS: atom_id res chain seq x y z
N MET A 1 -17.35 -5.02 -6.90
CA MET A 1 -16.55 -4.23 -5.91
C MET A 1 -16.22 -5.14 -4.75
N GLU A 2 -14.98 -5.21 -4.37
CA GLU A 2 -14.56 -6.01 -3.20
C GLU A 2 -15.12 -5.37 -1.93
N ASP A 3 -15.79 -6.19 -1.10
CA ASP A 3 -16.38 -5.71 0.16
C ASP A 3 -15.44 -6.03 1.32
N TRP A 4 -14.63 -5.05 1.69
CA TRP A 4 -13.66 -5.16 2.79
C TRP A 4 -14.31 -5.13 4.18
N THR A 5 -15.61 -4.87 4.28
CA THR A 5 -16.37 -4.96 5.55
C THR A 5 -16.84 -6.39 5.84
N ASP A 6 -16.84 -7.27 4.82
CA ASP A 6 -17.15 -8.68 4.97
C ASP A 6 -16.00 -9.46 5.61
N MET A 7 -16.22 -10.04 6.78
CA MET A 7 -15.21 -10.76 7.56
C MET A 7 -14.66 -11.99 6.82
N ASP A 8 -15.50 -12.72 6.07
CA ASP A 8 -15.05 -13.91 5.36
C ASP A 8 -14.18 -13.52 4.15
N HIS A 9 -14.50 -12.41 3.49
CA HIS A 9 -13.64 -11.83 2.45
C HIS A 9 -12.28 -11.40 3.03
N ALA A 10 -12.29 -10.65 4.13
CA ALA A 10 -11.09 -10.19 4.81
C ALA A 10 -10.18 -11.36 5.25
N ARG A 11 -10.76 -12.42 5.83
CA ARG A 11 -10.01 -13.63 6.23
C ARG A 11 -9.39 -14.35 5.03
N ARG A 12 -10.14 -14.56 3.94
CA ARG A 12 -9.61 -15.22 2.73
C ARG A 12 -8.43 -14.43 2.16
N TRP A 13 -8.56 -13.11 2.07
CA TRP A 13 -7.46 -12.26 1.58
C TRP A 13 -6.25 -12.31 2.50
N SER A 14 -6.46 -12.23 3.82
CA SER A 14 -5.38 -12.27 4.81
C SER A 14 -4.64 -13.61 4.84
N ALA A 15 -5.32 -14.72 4.48
CA ALA A 15 -4.73 -16.07 4.46
C ALA A 15 -3.84 -16.33 3.24
N ASP A 16 -4.10 -15.68 2.10
CA ASP A 16 -3.35 -15.91 0.85
C ASP A 16 -3.04 -14.60 0.10
N PRO A 17 -2.16 -13.77 0.65
CA PRO A 17 -1.81 -12.49 0.03
C PRO A 17 -0.85 -12.61 -1.17
N VAL A 18 -0.38 -13.83 -1.51
CA VAL A 18 0.69 -14.05 -2.49
C VAL A 18 0.23 -14.74 -3.77
N THR A 19 -0.88 -15.47 -3.80
CA THR A 19 -1.30 -16.23 -4.99
C THR A 19 -1.42 -15.36 -6.25
N HIS A 20 -1.89 -14.13 -6.11
CA HIS A 20 -2.02 -13.19 -7.24
C HIS A 20 -0.84 -12.21 -7.36
N ASN A 21 0.08 -12.23 -6.40
CA ASN A 21 1.30 -11.42 -6.42
C ASN A 21 2.46 -12.19 -5.77
N PRO A 22 3.07 -13.16 -6.50
CA PRO A 22 4.12 -14.01 -5.93
C PRO A 22 5.39 -13.24 -5.58
N THR A 23 5.56 -12.02 -6.07
CA THR A 23 6.70 -11.14 -5.73
C THR A 23 6.39 -10.22 -4.55
N ARG A 24 5.22 -10.35 -3.90
CA ARG A 24 4.86 -9.56 -2.72
C ARG A 24 5.88 -9.68 -1.58
N PRO A 25 6.41 -10.87 -1.24
CA PRO A 25 7.43 -10.98 -0.19
C PRO A 25 8.68 -10.14 -0.48
N GLU A 26 9.19 -10.17 -1.72
CA GLU A 26 10.33 -9.35 -2.14
C GLU A 26 10.00 -7.85 -2.10
N GLN A 27 8.83 -7.45 -2.58
CA GLN A 27 8.38 -6.06 -2.55
C GLN A 27 8.27 -5.53 -1.12
N LEU A 28 7.75 -6.34 -0.18
CA LEU A 28 7.67 -5.99 1.23
C LEU A 28 9.06 -5.94 1.86
N ASP A 29 9.95 -6.87 1.54
CA ASP A 29 11.34 -6.85 2.05
C ASP A 29 12.08 -5.59 1.61
N ILE A 30 11.96 -5.18 0.35
CA ILE A 30 12.53 -3.92 -0.16
C ILE A 30 11.93 -2.72 0.60
N THR A 31 10.60 -2.68 0.74
CA THR A 31 9.89 -1.59 1.44
C THR A 31 10.35 -1.48 2.90
N LEU A 32 10.43 -2.61 3.60
CA LEU A 32 10.86 -2.66 4.99
C LEU A 32 12.35 -2.35 5.16
N SER A 33 13.19 -2.68 4.17
CA SER A 33 14.62 -2.30 4.19
C SER A 33 14.79 -0.79 4.14
N VAL A 34 14.00 -0.10 3.32
CA VAL A 34 14.01 1.37 3.26
C VAL A 34 13.43 1.95 4.55
N LEU A 35 12.30 1.40 5.04
CA LEU A 35 11.68 1.85 6.30
C LEU A 35 12.66 1.74 7.47
N GLU A 36 13.35 0.60 7.61
CA GLU A 36 14.34 0.36 8.67
C GLU A 36 15.48 1.39 8.64
N ALA A 37 15.97 1.73 7.46
CA ALA A 37 17.04 2.72 7.28
C ALA A 37 16.59 4.17 7.58
N GLU A 38 15.31 4.47 7.44
CA GLU A 38 14.75 5.83 7.56
C GLU A 38 13.99 6.07 8.88
N TYR A 39 13.65 4.98 9.59
CA TYR A 39 12.97 5.08 10.88
C TYR A 39 13.86 5.75 11.93
N ARG A 40 13.35 6.78 12.58
CA ARG A 40 14.04 7.47 13.68
C ARG A 40 13.54 6.92 15.03
N PRO A 41 14.42 6.34 15.86
CA PRO A 41 14.01 5.85 17.19
C PRO A 41 13.33 6.94 18.03
N GLY A 42 12.25 6.57 18.68
CA GLY A 42 11.43 7.50 19.48
C GLY A 42 10.32 8.21 18.71
N THR A 43 10.26 8.02 17.38
CA THR A 43 9.14 8.48 16.56
C THR A 43 8.17 7.34 16.24
N HIS A 44 7.11 7.63 15.47
CA HIS A 44 6.14 6.64 15.02
C HIS A 44 6.22 6.43 13.51
N VAL A 45 5.78 5.25 13.06
CA VAL A 45 5.42 4.96 11.68
C VAL A 45 3.91 5.14 11.53
N LEU A 46 3.46 5.86 10.51
CA LEU A 46 2.05 5.92 10.11
C LEU A 46 1.80 4.90 8.99
N ASP A 47 0.91 3.93 9.19
CA ASP A 47 0.46 3.03 8.12
C ASP A 47 -0.94 3.42 7.65
N VAL A 48 -1.06 3.81 6.38
CA VAL A 48 -2.30 4.26 5.76
C VAL A 48 -2.94 3.12 4.98
N GLY A 49 -3.98 2.54 5.57
CA GLY A 49 -4.63 1.32 5.09
C GLY A 49 -3.92 0.06 5.61
N MET A 50 -3.79 -0.05 6.93
CA MET A 50 -3.05 -1.13 7.58
C MET A 50 -3.62 -2.53 7.32
N GLY A 51 -4.90 -2.63 6.98
CA GLY A 51 -5.56 -3.90 6.75
C GLY A 51 -5.51 -4.83 7.96
N SER A 52 -5.15 -6.07 7.76
CA SER A 52 -5.11 -7.11 8.80
C SER A 52 -3.81 -7.16 9.60
N GLY A 53 -2.97 -6.12 9.56
CA GLY A 53 -1.77 -6.02 10.39
C GLY A 53 -0.56 -6.85 9.91
N ILE A 54 -0.56 -7.34 8.68
CA ILE A 54 0.55 -8.16 8.13
C ILE A 54 1.85 -7.34 8.05
N VAL A 55 1.77 -6.11 7.56
CA VAL A 55 2.94 -5.25 7.37
C VAL A 55 3.49 -4.81 8.73
N GLU A 56 2.62 -4.47 9.67
CA GLU A 56 2.98 -4.12 11.05
C GLU A 56 3.66 -5.27 11.78
N GLU A 57 3.15 -6.50 11.65
CA GLU A 57 3.80 -7.68 12.24
C GLU A 57 5.24 -7.83 11.72
N MET A 58 5.44 -7.65 10.41
CA MET A 58 6.79 -7.67 9.81
C MET A 58 7.66 -6.52 10.30
N MET A 59 7.09 -5.30 10.47
CA MET A 59 7.82 -4.16 11.05
C MET A 59 8.27 -4.47 12.49
N PHE A 60 7.40 -5.04 13.33
CA PHE A 60 7.74 -5.39 14.70
C PHE A 60 8.84 -6.45 14.82
N GLN A 61 8.89 -7.37 13.86
CA GLN A 61 9.92 -8.40 13.80
C GLN A 61 11.27 -7.85 13.34
N ARG A 62 11.27 -6.81 12.49
CA ARG A 62 12.46 -6.30 11.82
C ARG A 62 13.03 -5.04 12.45
N VAL A 63 12.18 -4.12 12.93
CA VAL A 63 12.62 -2.80 13.43
C VAL A 63 12.49 -2.74 14.94
N PRO A 64 13.61 -2.85 15.70
CA PRO A 64 13.56 -2.82 17.15
C PRO A 64 12.95 -1.52 17.69
N GLY A 65 11.99 -1.64 18.60
CA GLY A 65 11.39 -0.48 19.27
C GLY A 65 10.43 0.35 18.39
N VAL A 66 10.10 -0.08 17.18
CA VAL A 66 9.16 0.66 16.32
C VAL A 66 7.80 0.83 17.04
N GLN A 67 7.25 2.04 16.93
CA GLN A 67 5.89 2.40 17.34
C GLN A 67 5.08 2.69 16.08
N ILE A 68 3.83 2.24 16.01
CA ILE A 68 3.03 2.32 14.79
C ILE A 68 1.65 2.94 15.10
N VAL A 69 1.20 3.81 14.23
CA VAL A 69 -0.21 4.23 14.15
C VAL A 69 -0.75 3.73 12.83
N GLY A 70 -1.70 2.81 12.87
CA GLY A 70 -2.38 2.29 11.69
C GLY A 70 -3.71 2.99 11.46
N LEU A 71 -4.02 3.30 10.21
CA LEU A 71 -5.29 3.85 9.75
C LEU A 71 -5.99 2.84 8.85
N ASP A 72 -7.23 2.46 9.14
CA ASP A 72 -8.07 1.66 8.25
C ASP A 72 -9.55 2.00 8.42
N ALA A 73 -10.35 1.76 7.38
CA ALA A 73 -11.79 2.00 7.39
C ALA A 73 -12.61 0.74 7.70
N SER A 74 -12.02 -0.45 7.63
CA SER A 74 -12.70 -1.73 7.73
C SER A 74 -12.65 -2.30 9.14
N ASP A 75 -13.81 -2.37 9.81
CA ASP A 75 -13.92 -3.04 11.12
C ASP A 75 -13.43 -4.50 11.07
N ALA A 76 -13.70 -5.21 9.98
CA ALA A 76 -13.26 -6.59 9.80
C ALA A 76 -11.73 -6.71 9.72
N MET A 77 -11.08 -5.83 8.96
CA MET A 77 -9.62 -5.77 8.88
C MET A 77 -9.00 -5.39 10.21
N VAL A 78 -9.53 -4.38 10.89
CA VAL A 78 -9.06 -3.93 12.21
C VAL A 78 -9.21 -5.04 13.26
N GLN A 79 -10.29 -5.81 13.22
CA GLN A 79 -10.42 -6.97 14.12
C GLN A 79 -9.30 -8.00 13.86
N LEU A 80 -9.03 -8.35 12.61
CA LEU A 80 -7.93 -9.26 12.26
C LEU A 80 -6.56 -8.70 12.65
N ALA A 81 -6.37 -7.38 12.52
CA ALA A 81 -5.15 -6.71 12.96
C ALA A 81 -4.97 -6.83 14.49
N HIS A 82 -6.01 -6.61 15.28
CA HIS A 82 -5.94 -6.82 16.74
C HIS A 82 -5.62 -8.25 17.14
N GLU A 83 -6.17 -9.25 16.42
CA GLU A 83 -5.85 -10.67 16.65
C GLU A 83 -4.37 -10.95 16.34
N ARG A 84 -3.88 -10.50 15.18
CA ARG A 84 -2.50 -10.69 14.71
C ARG A 84 -1.48 -9.97 15.59
N LEU A 85 -1.76 -8.72 15.92
CA LEU A 85 -0.84 -7.85 16.64
C LEU A 85 -0.94 -7.97 18.18
N ALA A 86 -1.74 -8.92 18.69
CA ALA A 86 -1.89 -9.15 20.13
C ALA A 86 -0.55 -9.29 20.90
N PRO A 87 0.52 -9.92 20.35
CA PRO A 87 1.83 -9.98 21.01
C PRO A 87 2.54 -8.63 21.15
N TYR A 88 2.13 -7.62 20.38
CA TYR A 88 2.77 -6.30 20.29
C TYR A 88 1.95 -5.19 20.97
N ARG A 89 1.00 -5.53 21.84
CA ARG A 89 0.17 -4.55 22.57
C ARG A 89 1.02 -3.48 23.25
N GLY A 90 0.57 -2.22 23.12
CA GLY A 90 1.30 -1.05 23.64
C GLY A 90 2.40 -0.53 22.71
N ARG A 91 2.54 -1.13 21.52
CA ARG A 91 3.45 -0.65 20.47
C ARG A 91 2.71 -0.18 19.21
N TYR A 92 1.39 -0.25 19.20
CA TYR A 92 0.58 0.25 18.11
C TYR A 92 -0.74 0.85 18.62
N ASP A 93 -1.22 1.82 17.88
CA ASP A 93 -2.56 2.38 17.97
C ASP A 93 -3.25 2.23 16.61
N ILE A 94 -4.58 2.05 16.62
CA ILE A 94 -5.38 1.99 15.40
C ILE A 94 -6.39 3.13 15.40
N VAL A 95 -6.41 3.89 14.32
CA VAL A 95 -7.36 4.95 14.05
C VAL A 95 -8.34 4.47 12.97
N MET A 96 -9.63 4.46 13.29
CA MET A 96 -10.67 4.23 12.28
C MET A 96 -10.77 5.44 11.38
N GLY A 97 -10.60 5.25 10.07
CA GLY A 97 -10.68 6.36 9.12
C GLY A 97 -10.76 5.93 7.67
N ASP A 98 -11.57 6.64 6.92
CA ASP A 98 -11.83 6.41 5.50
C ASP A 98 -11.02 7.40 4.65
N LEU A 99 -10.26 6.89 3.68
CA LEU A 99 -9.45 7.67 2.74
C LEU A 99 -10.29 8.63 1.88
N THR A 100 -11.60 8.41 1.80
CA THR A 100 -12.53 9.32 1.11
C THR A 100 -13.05 10.46 2.02
N ARG A 101 -12.66 10.46 3.29
CA ARG A 101 -13.13 11.42 4.33
C ARG A 101 -12.00 11.82 5.28
N LEU A 102 -10.79 12.00 4.79
CA LEU A 102 -9.61 12.29 5.61
C LEU A 102 -9.73 13.56 6.45
N GLY A 103 -10.53 14.52 6.03
CA GLY A 103 -10.81 15.72 6.85
C GLY A 103 -11.53 15.44 8.19
N ALA A 104 -12.09 14.24 8.38
CA ALA A 104 -12.69 13.81 9.65
C ALA A 104 -11.75 12.95 10.50
N VAL A 105 -10.57 12.60 9.98
CA VAL A 105 -9.58 11.76 10.67
C VAL A 105 -8.69 12.63 11.54
N THR A 106 -8.58 12.27 12.81
CA THR A 106 -7.61 12.87 13.74
C THR A 106 -6.59 11.83 14.13
N LEU A 107 -5.33 12.06 13.76
CA LEU A 107 -4.22 11.23 14.19
C LEU A 107 -3.78 11.61 15.60
N PRO A 108 -3.24 10.67 16.40
CA PRO A 108 -2.52 10.99 17.63
C PRO A 108 -1.40 12.01 17.37
N GLU A 109 -1.17 12.90 18.33
CA GLU A 109 -0.09 13.90 18.25
C GLU A 109 1.27 13.24 18.48
N HIS A 110 1.81 12.65 17.44
CA HIS A 110 3.11 12.01 17.43
C HIS A 110 4.00 12.60 16.33
N GLU A 111 5.30 12.42 16.48
CA GLU A 111 6.25 12.68 15.40
C GLU A 111 6.34 11.45 14.50
N TYR A 112 5.92 11.56 13.24
CA TYR A 112 5.99 10.48 12.27
C TYR A 112 7.23 10.65 11.38
N SER A 113 8.24 9.80 11.55
CA SER A 113 9.44 9.82 10.70
C SER A 113 9.24 9.11 9.37
N VAL A 114 8.40 8.08 9.36
CA VAL A 114 8.05 7.34 8.15
C VAL A 114 6.54 7.18 8.09
N ALA A 115 5.97 7.32 6.91
CA ALA A 115 4.63 6.83 6.59
C ALA A 115 4.74 5.74 5.53
N VAL A 116 3.83 4.77 5.57
CA VAL A 116 3.75 3.68 4.60
C VAL A 116 2.31 3.49 4.15
N SER A 117 2.11 3.04 2.92
CA SER A 117 0.82 2.52 2.44
C SER A 117 1.09 1.37 1.48
N VAL A 118 0.45 0.22 1.70
CA VAL A 118 0.75 -1.01 0.96
C VAL A 118 -0.51 -1.58 0.33
N GLN A 119 -0.64 -1.46 -0.99
CA GLN A 119 -1.73 -2.02 -1.78
C GLN A 119 -3.12 -1.51 -1.35
N VAL A 120 -3.25 -0.20 -1.16
CA VAL A 120 -4.47 0.46 -0.67
C VAL A 120 -4.94 1.57 -1.60
N ILE A 121 -4.04 2.46 -1.99
CA ILE A 121 -4.38 3.73 -2.67
C ILE A 121 -5.07 3.49 -4.03
N HIS A 122 -4.82 2.36 -4.69
CA HIS A 122 -5.51 2.02 -5.95
C HIS A 122 -7.03 1.78 -5.78
N ASN A 123 -7.54 1.62 -4.56
CA ASN A 123 -8.96 1.38 -4.30
C ASN A 123 -9.80 2.68 -4.26
N VAL A 124 -9.18 3.86 -4.20
CA VAL A 124 -9.90 5.12 -4.12
C VAL A 124 -9.77 5.97 -5.39
N ALA A 125 -10.72 6.88 -5.60
CA ALA A 125 -10.72 7.78 -6.74
C ALA A 125 -9.51 8.73 -6.73
N HIS A 126 -9.17 9.29 -7.89
CA HIS A 126 -7.94 10.07 -8.07
C HIS A 126 -7.90 11.34 -7.19
N GLU A 127 -9.04 11.98 -6.95
CA GLU A 127 -9.14 13.11 -6.01
C GLU A 127 -8.75 12.69 -4.59
N HIS A 128 -9.22 11.54 -4.12
CA HIS A 128 -8.92 11.04 -2.77
C HIS A 128 -7.46 10.55 -2.64
N LYS A 129 -6.84 10.07 -3.73
CA LYS A 129 -5.39 9.80 -3.72
C LYS A 129 -4.59 11.07 -3.45
N ARG A 130 -4.93 12.16 -4.12
CA ARG A 130 -4.27 13.47 -3.96
C ARG A 130 -4.49 14.03 -2.55
N GLU A 131 -5.68 13.83 -1.98
CA GLU A 131 -5.97 14.17 -0.59
C GLU A 131 -5.16 13.32 0.38
N ALA A 132 -5.06 12.01 0.15
CA ALA A 132 -4.26 11.11 0.96
C ALA A 132 -2.77 11.48 0.94
N PHE A 133 -2.22 11.88 -0.20
CA PHE A 133 -0.82 12.31 -0.27
C PHE A 133 -0.57 13.62 0.50
N ARG A 134 -1.52 14.58 0.46
CA ARG A 134 -1.43 15.79 1.28
C ARG A 134 -1.53 15.47 2.77
N PHE A 135 -2.51 14.64 3.15
CA PHE A 135 -2.70 14.19 4.54
C PHE A 135 -1.43 13.52 5.10
N VAL A 136 -0.84 12.59 4.36
CA VAL A 136 0.41 11.92 4.76
C VAL A 136 1.55 12.93 4.90
N ARG A 137 1.71 13.84 3.92
CA ARG A 137 2.75 14.86 3.99
C ARG A 137 2.59 15.78 5.20
N GLU A 138 1.36 16.16 5.53
CA GLU A 138 1.07 17.00 6.70
C GLU A 138 1.43 16.28 7.99
N ALA A 139 1.08 14.99 8.12
CA ALA A 139 1.38 14.18 9.29
C ALA A 139 2.88 13.95 9.52
N LEU A 140 3.64 13.79 8.45
CA LEU A 140 5.09 13.53 8.54
C LEU A 140 5.83 14.69 9.20
N ALA A 141 6.82 14.36 10.02
CA ALA A 141 7.80 15.29 10.53
C ALA A 141 8.68 15.87 9.40
N PRO A 142 9.36 17.01 9.60
CA PRO A 142 10.34 17.53 8.65
C PRO A 142 11.40 16.46 8.31
N GLY A 143 11.71 16.31 7.02
CA GLY A 143 12.58 15.26 6.51
C GLY A 143 12.01 13.85 6.55
N GLY A 144 10.75 13.68 6.96
CA GLY A 144 10.07 12.37 7.00
C GLY A 144 9.85 11.79 5.60
N LEU A 145 9.75 10.46 5.54
CA LEU A 145 9.64 9.71 4.29
C LEU A 145 8.27 9.03 4.17
N PHE A 146 7.63 9.15 3.02
CA PHE A 146 6.47 8.36 2.62
C PHE A 146 6.89 7.24 1.67
N LEU A 147 6.51 6.00 1.97
CA LEU A 147 6.69 4.81 1.14
C LEU A 147 5.34 4.32 0.67
N LEU A 148 5.12 4.31 -0.64
CA LEU A 148 3.88 3.83 -1.26
C LEU A 148 4.20 2.62 -2.15
N LEU A 149 3.83 1.43 -1.71
CA LEU A 149 3.86 0.22 -2.53
C LEU A 149 2.47 -0.04 -3.08
N ASP A 150 2.25 0.21 -4.38
CA ASP A 150 0.91 0.11 -4.93
C ASP A 150 0.87 -0.38 -6.39
N ARG A 151 -0.35 -0.62 -6.87
CA ARG A 151 -0.64 -0.90 -8.28
C ARG A 151 -0.48 0.37 -9.12
N VAL A 152 0.15 0.21 -10.29
CA VAL A 152 0.13 1.22 -11.34
C VAL A 152 -0.73 0.75 -12.52
N ARG A 153 -1.39 1.69 -13.18
CA ARG A 153 -2.24 1.41 -14.33
C ARG A 153 -1.39 1.00 -15.52
N VAL A 154 -1.79 -0.10 -16.15
CA VAL A 154 -1.30 -0.47 -17.47
C VAL A 154 -2.16 0.28 -18.49
N ASP A 155 -1.60 1.27 -19.17
CA ASP A 155 -2.31 2.19 -20.06
C ASP A 155 -1.74 2.19 -21.49
N THR A 156 -0.90 1.22 -21.81
CA THR A 156 -0.24 1.09 -23.11
C THR A 156 -0.70 -0.19 -23.83
N PRO A 157 -1.86 -0.15 -24.53
CA PRO A 157 -2.41 -1.35 -25.18
C PRO A 157 -1.45 -2.01 -26.17
N GLY A 158 -0.65 -1.22 -26.88
CA GLY A 158 0.37 -1.72 -27.82
C GLY A 158 1.52 -2.50 -27.14
N LEU A 159 1.72 -2.35 -25.82
CA LEU A 159 2.73 -3.08 -25.05
C LEU A 159 2.11 -4.16 -24.16
N PHE A 160 0.81 -4.38 -24.21
CA PHE A 160 0.14 -5.33 -23.32
C PHE A 160 0.69 -6.75 -23.45
N GLY A 161 1.08 -7.17 -24.67
CA GLY A 161 1.75 -8.46 -24.89
C GLY A 161 3.04 -8.64 -24.09
N ALA A 162 3.78 -7.56 -23.82
CA ALA A 162 4.97 -7.61 -22.98
C ALA A 162 4.61 -7.81 -21.49
N TYR A 163 3.58 -7.12 -20.97
CA TYR A 163 3.05 -7.36 -19.62
C TYR A 163 2.58 -8.81 -19.48
N LEU A 164 1.80 -9.31 -20.43
CA LEU A 164 1.33 -10.68 -20.45
C LEU A 164 2.47 -11.70 -20.40
N ALA A 165 3.54 -11.48 -21.17
CA ALA A 165 4.72 -12.33 -21.15
C ALA A 165 5.41 -12.34 -19.76
N MET A 166 5.47 -11.20 -19.09
CA MET A 166 6.01 -11.08 -17.74
C MET A 166 5.12 -11.79 -16.71
N TRP A 167 3.80 -11.64 -16.76
CA TRP A 167 2.86 -12.35 -15.86
C TRP A 167 2.90 -13.86 -16.07
N ARG A 168 2.92 -14.35 -17.32
CA ARG A 168 3.09 -15.78 -17.63
C ARG A 168 4.43 -16.33 -17.13
N ARG A 169 5.49 -15.51 -17.13
CA ARG A 169 6.77 -15.89 -16.52
C ARG A 169 6.61 -16.11 -15.01
N LEU A 170 5.89 -15.21 -14.30
CA LEU A 170 5.64 -15.37 -12.87
C LEU A 170 4.83 -16.63 -12.58
N ASP A 171 3.80 -16.92 -13.38
CA ASP A 171 3.01 -18.15 -13.24
C ASP A 171 3.89 -19.40 -13.37
N ARG A 172 4.79 -19.43 -14.36
CA ARG A 172 5.72 -20.58 -14.54
C ARG A 172 6.73 -20.72 -13.41
N LEU A 173 7.25 -19.63 -12.87
CA LEU A 173 8.29 -19.67 -11.84
C LEU A 173 7.74 -19.98 -10.45
N HIS A 174 6.54 -19.53 -10.15
CA HIS A 174 5.98 -19.55 -8.80
C HIS A 174 4.74 -20.43 -8.66
N GLY A 175 4.26 -21.05 -9.75
CA GLY A 175 2.98 -21.75 -9.74
C GLY A 175 1.79 -20.83 -9.44
N ALA A 176 1.95 -19.53 -9.76
CA ALA A 176 1.00 -18.48 -9.40
C ALA A 176 -0.17 -18.38 -10.39
N ARG A 177 -1.10 -17.49 -10.11
CA ARG A 177 -2.28 -17.19 -10.93
C ARG A 177 -2.32 -15.74 -11.40
N VAL A 178 -1.15 -15.15 -11.65
CA VAL A 178 -1.03 -13.74 -12.04
C VAL A 178 -1.77 -13.47 -13.35
N THR A 179 -1.51 -14.28 -14.39
CA THR A 179 -2.18 -14.14 -15.69
C THR A 179 -3.68 -14.31 -15.58
N ALA A 180 -4.17 -15.28 -14.81
CA ALA A 180 -5.62 -15.48 -14.60
C ALA A 180 -6.27 -14.30 -13.89
N ASN A 181 -5.57 -13.63 -12.97
CA ASN A 181 -6.04 -12.43 -12.28
C ASN A 181 -5.97 -11.19 -13.16
N GLU A 182 -4.87 -10.99 -13.91
CA GLU A 182 -4.64 -9.81 -14.74
C GLU A 182 -5.26 -9.89 -16.14
N ARG A 183 -5.69 -11.09 -16.58
CA ARG A 183 -6.33 -11.42 -17.87
C ARG A 183 -5.37 -11.53 -19.07
N GLU A 184 -5.92 -12.02 -20.20
CA GLU A 184 -5.15 -12.37 -21.40
C GLU A 184 -5.15 -11.25 -22.44
N THR A 185 -6.13 -10.33 -22.43
CA THR A 185 -6.24 -9.19 -23.34
C THR A 185 -6.30 -7.87 -22.58
N PHE A 186 -5.94 -6.78 -23.25
CA PHE A 186 -5.99 -5.45 -22.65
C PHE A 186 -7.41 -5.03 -22.25
N GLU A 187 -8.39 -5.37 -23.09
CA GLU A 187 -9.81 -5.09 -22.84
C GLU A 187 -10.32 -5.84 -21.63
N GLU A 188 -10.01 -7.15 -21.53
CA GLU A 188 -10.36 -7.97 -20.37
C GLU A 188 -9.67 -7.49 -19.09
N HIS A 189 -8.40 -7.09 -19.19
CA HIS A 189 -7.64 -6.51 -18.07
C HIS A 189 -8.31 -5.24 -17.57
N THR A 190 -8.60 -4.30 -18.46
CA THR A 190 -9.24 -3.01 -18.13
C THR A 190 -10.62 -3.24 -17.50
N LEU A 191 -11.41 -4.13 -18.08
CA LEU A 191 -12.74 -4.49 -17.55
C LEU A 191 -12.62 -5.13 -16.17
N SER A 192 -11.65 -6.04 -15.96
CA SER A 192 -11.42 -6.71 -14.68
C SER A 192 -11.02 -5.72 -13.57
N VAL A 193 -10.12 -4.77 -13.88
CA VAL A 193 -9.73 -3.68 -12.97
C VAL A 193 -10.96 -2.86 -12.56
N SER A 194 -11.75 -2.42 -13.53
CA SER A 194 -12.97 -1.65 -13.29
C SER A 194 -14.03 -2.42 -12.48
N THR A 195 -14.20 -3.72 -12.76
CA THR A 195 -15.20 -4.57 -12.08
C THR A 195 -14.85 -4.79 -10.60
N ARG A 196 -13.56 -4.87 -10.26
CA ARG A 196 -13.10 -4.93 -8.87
C ARG A 196 -13.31 -3.61 -8.13
N GLY A 197 -13.50 -2.52 -8.84
CA GLY A 197 -13.57 -1.17 -8.28
C GLY A 197 -12.20 -0.53 -8.11
N ASP A 198 -11.13 -1.18 -8.62
CA ASP A 198 -9.78 -0.64 -8.61
C ASP A 198 -9.69 0.60 -9.52
N GLN A 199 -9.00 1.60 -9.08
CA GLN A 199 -8.75 2.84 -9.82
C GLN A 199 -7.25 3.18 -9.81
N PRO A 200 -6.37 2.30 -10.31
CA PRO A 200 -4.94 2.55 -10.29
C PRO A 200 -4.61 3.78 -11.16
N ALA A 201 -3.65 4.58 -10.72
CA ALA A 201 -3.07 5.66 -11.49
C ALA A 201 -1.81 5.18 -12.22
N THR A 202 -1.35 5.93 -13.21
CA THR A 202 -0.05 5.65 -13.86
C THR A 202 1.11 5.97 -12.92
N LEU A 203 2.30 5.52 -13.28
CA LEU A 203 3.53 5.85 -12.55
C LEU A 203 3.78 7.36 -12.55
N GLU A 204 3.57 8.00 -13.69
CA GLU A 204 3.74 9.44 -13.88
C GLU A 204 2.73 10.25 -13.06
N GLU A 205 1.45 9.81 -13.02
CA GLU A 205 0.41 10.46 -12.22
C GLU A 205 0.75 10.39 -10.72
N HIS A 206 1.21 9.24 -10.21
CA HIS A 206 1.65 9.13 -8.82
C HIS A 206 2.79 10.09 -8.50
N LEU A 207 3.84 10.11 -9.31
CA LEU A 207 5.00 11.01 -9.09
C LEU A 207 4.60 12.49 -9.20
N HIS A 208 3.70 12.81 -10.13
CA HIS A 208 3.18 14.16 -10.28
C HIS A 208 2.40 14.59 -9.04
N TRP A 209 1.45 13.79 -8.57
CA TRP A 209 0.61 14.12 -7.42
C TRP A 209 1.37 14.15 -6.09
N LEU A 210 2.40 13.33 -5.93
CA LEU A 210 3.29 13.42 -4.76
C LEU A 210 4.01 14.78 -4.73
N ARG A 211 4.49 15.27 -5.88
CA ARG A 211 5.11 16.60 -5.98
C ARG A 211 4.08 17.72 -5.77
N GLU A 212 2.88 17.60 -6.36
CA GLU A 212 1.76 18.54 -6.11
C GLU A 212 1.34 18.59 -4.65
N ALA A 213 1.38 17.47 -3.93
CA ALA A 213 1.14 17.44 -2.49
C ALA A 213 2.21 18.18 -1.68
N GLY A 214 3.33 18.56 -2.30
CA GLY A 214 4.40 19.37 -1.73
C GLY A 214 5.54 18.56 -1.12
N PHE A 215 5.71 17.28 -1.48
CA PHE A 215 6.94 16.55 -1.19
C PHE A 215 8.10 17.17 -1.97
N ALA A 216 9.24 17.38 -1.29
CA ALA A 216 10.43 17.98 -1.90
C ALA A 216 11.05 17.07 -2.96
N GLU A 217 11.01 15.77 -2.72
CA GLU A 217 11.52 14.75 -3.63
C GLU A 217 10.50 13.61 -3.75
N ALA A 218 10.35 13.06 -4.96
CA ALA A 218 9.54 11.88 -5.22
C ALA A 218 10.16 11.04 -6.34
N ALA A 219 10.33 9.75 -6.10
CA ALA A 219 10.92 8.79 -7.03
C ALA A 219 10.21 7.43 -6.97
N CYS A 220 10.31 6.65 -8.06
CA CYS A 220 10.00 5.24 -8.05
C CYS A 220 11.29 4.47 -7.74
N LEU A 221 11.32 3.77 -6.61
CA LEU A 221 12.49 3.00 -6.18
C LEU A 221 12.49 1.58 -6.74
N HIS A 222 11.32 1.01 -6.99
CA HIS A 222 11.17 -0.33 -7.53
C HIS A 222 9.93 -0.39 -8.40
N LEU A 223 10.05 -1.04 -9.58
CA LEU A 223 8.94 -1.32 -10.46
C LEU A 223 9.05 -2.75 -10.97
N HIS A 224 8.04 -3.54 -10.70
CA HIS A 224 7.93 -4.89 -11.23
C HIS A 224 6.54 -5.12 -11.79
N THR A 225 6.46 -5.29 -13.12
CA THR A 225 5.19 -5.35 -13.85
C THR A 225 4.31 -4.12 -13.58
N ASN A 226 3.16 -4.28 -12.96
CA ASN A 226 2.24 -3.22 -12.56
C ASN A 226 2.22 -2.99 -11.04
N ARG A 227 3.35 -3.20 -10.36
CA ARG A 227 3.56 -2.92 -8.93
C ARG A 227 4.76 -2.01 -8.77
N ALA A 228 4.58 -0.88 -8.11
CA ALA A 228 5.62 0.11 -7.91
C ALA A 228 5.77 0.48 -6.44
N LEU A 229 7.01 0.65 -5.98
CA LEU A 229 7.35 1.29 -4.72
C LEU A 229 7.79 2.72 -5.02
N PHE A 230 7.01 3.66 -4.55
CA PHE A 230 7.37 5.08 -4.56
C PHE A 230 7.93 5.49 -3.21
N ALA A 231 8.87 6.42 -3.23
CA ALA A 231 9.34 7.13 -2.05
C ALA A 231 9.18 8.64 -2.26
N ALA A 232 8.69 9.33 -1.24
CA ALA A 232 8.53 10.78 -1.28
C ALA A 232 8.97 11.41 0.03
N ARG A 233 9.87 12.41 -0.02
CA ARG A 233 10.48 13.08 1.12
C ARG A 233 9.81 14.42 1.39
N LYS A 234 9.39 14.64 2.65
CA LYS A 234 8.98 15.97 3.12
C LYS A 234 10.21 16.82 3.33
N GLY A 235 10.21 18.04 2.77
CA GLY A 235 11.24 19.04 3.04
C GLY A 235 11.19 19.61 4.45
#